data_9f272df8e8322c406d922134c9fe9560
#
_entry.id   9f272df8e8322c406d922134c9fe9560
#
_cell.length_a   1.000
_cell.length_b   1.000
_cell.length_c   1.000
_cell.angle_alpha   90.00
_cell.angle_beta   90.00
_cell.angle_gamma   90.00
#
_symmetry.space_group_name_H-M   'P 1'
#
loop_
_entity.id
_entity.type
_entity.pdbx_description
1 polymer ?
#
loop_
_entity_poly.entity_id
_entity_poly.type
_entity_poly.pdbx_seq_one_letter_code
_entity_poly.pdbx_strand_id
1 'polypeptide(L)'
;NELTTLRKEWFDHATARGAVVKMAGKIGDDSPHSIITDFKAHMAQTAGKGIDGTPLPTVTKNKLNQFFDNILQEPGSITLARADAMLDELGQIMKMGGMKNNPTAINFAEQFSQAVQNAARKVDLGEAGQAALKRYDDLWTHGQMLMKGPVAKQLFGPEAKNMLYGF
;
A
#
# COMPACT_ATOMS: atom_id res chain seq x y z
N ASN A 1 -7.68 -17.20 12.19
CA ASN A 1 -8.06 -16.55 13.44
C ASN A 1 -9.19 -15.53 13.20
N GLU A 2 -9.64 -14.86 14.24
CA GLU A 2 -10.76 -13.93 14.15
C GLU A 2 -10.43 -12.73 13.25
N LEU A 3 -9.22 -12.17 13.34
CA LEU A 3 -8.81 -11.05 12.48
C LEU A 3 -8.81 -11.43 11.01
N THR A 4 -8.34 -12.62 10.67
CA THR A 4 -8.34 -13.11 9.30
C THR A 4 -9.77 -13.28 8.79
N THR A 5 -10.67 -13.82 9.63
CA THR A 5 -12.08 -14.00 9.28
C THR A 5 -12.76 -12.64 9.04
N LEU A 6 -12.53 -11.66 9.91
CA LEU A 6 -13.11 -10.31 9.76
C LEU A 6 -12.57 -9.58 8.53
N ARG A 7 -11.28 -9.74 8.24
CA ARG A 7 -10.69 -9.18 7.03
C ARG A 7 -11.37 -9.76 5.78
N LYS A 8 -11.58 -11.07 5.78
CA LYS A 8 -12.25 -11.74 4.66
C LYS A 8 -13.69 -11.25 4.53
N GLU A 9 -14.41 -11.11 5.64
CA GLU A 9 -15.78 -10.59 5.63
C GLU A 9 -15.84 -9.19 5.04
N TRP A 10 -14.98 -8.30 5.51
CA TRP A 10 -14.88 -6.95 4.97
C TRP A 10 -14.61 -6.96 3.47
N PHE A 11 -13.62 -7.72 3.04
CA PHE A 11 -13.23 -7.83 1.64
C PHE A 11 -14.37 -8.37 0.78
N ASP A 12 -15.07 -9.40 1.27
CA ASP A 12 -16.20 -10.01 0.56
C ASP A 12 -17.36 -9.02 0.43
N HIS A 13 -17.68 -8.26 1.49
CA HIS A 13 -18.72 -7.24 1.43
C HIS A 13 -18.38 -6.14 0.42
N ALA A 14 -17.16 -5.66 0.45
CA ALA A 14 -16.71 -4.63 -0.48
C ALA A 14 -16.74 -5.11 -1.93
N THR A 15 -16.32 -6.34 -2.17
CA THR A 15 -16.33 -6.95 -3.50
C THR A 15 -17.75 -7.13 -4.01
N ALA A 16 -18.66 -7.62 -3.16
CA ALA A 16 -20.06 -7.83 -3.53
C ALA A 16 -20.76 -6.52 -3.91
N ARG A 17 -20.34 -5.40 -3.35
CA ARG A 17 -20.89 -4.08 -3.68
C ARG A 17 -20.18 -3.41 -4.85
N GLY A 18 -19.19 -4.07 -5.46
CA GLY A 18 -18.41 -3.48 -6.54
C GLY A 18 -17.58 -2.28 -6.07
N ALA A 19 -17.14 -2.29 -4.82
CA ALA A 19 -16.40 -1.19 -4.24
C ALA A 19 -15.06 -0.98 -4.96
N VAL A 20 -14.69 0.29 -5.13
CA VAL A 20 -13.44 0.66 -5.77
C VAL A 20 -12.59 1.52 -4.84
N VAL A 21 -11.28 1.38 -4.98
CA VAL A 21 -10.30 2.17 -4.24
C VAL A 21 -9.88 3.35 -5.11
N LYS A 22 -10.04 4.56 -4.59
CA LYS A 22 -9.64 5.76 -5.33
C LYS A 22 -8.15 5.97 -5.21
N MET A 23 -7.46 5.90 -6.35
CA MET A 23 -6.01 6.06 -6.43
C MET A 23 -5.59 7.49 -6.81
N ALA A 24 -6.42 8.17 -7.58
CA ALA A 24 -6.14 9.51 -8.06
C ALA A 24 -6.84 10.57 -7.22
N GLY A 25 -6.20 11.71 -7.05
CA GLY A 25 -6.74 12.87 -6.36
C GLY A 25 -6.19 14.14 -6.97
N LYS A 26 -6.29 15.24 -6.24
CA LYS A 26 -5.72 16.53 -6.68
C LYS A 26 -4.22 16.52 -6.53
N ILE A 27 -3.52 17.28 -7.39
CA ILE A 27 -2.07 17.45 -7.29
C ILE A 27 -1.72 17.95 -5.88
N GLY A 28 -0.76 17.30 -5.25
CA GLY A 28 -0.28 17.69 -3.92
C GLY A 28 -1.07 17.12 -2.75
N ASP A 29 -2.11 16.31 -3.02
CA ASP A 29 -2.83 15.64 -1.93
C ASP A 29 -2.13 14.32 -1.55
N ASP A 30 -2.71 13.58 -0.60
CA ASP A 30 -2.16 12.32 -0.09
C ASP A 30 -2.68 11.10 -0.87
N SER A 31 -3.15 11.29 -2.11
CA SER A 31 -3.61 10.17 -2.92
C SER A 31 -2.42 9.29 -3.36
N PRO A 32 -2.64 7.99 -3.59
CA PRO A 32 -1.56 7.11 -4.05
C PRO A 32 -0.86 7.60 -5.32
N HIS A 33 -1.61 8.10 -6.30
CA HIS A 33 -1.03 8.65 -7.54
C HIS A 33 -0.15 9.87 -7.27
N SER A 34 -0.58 10.75 -6.38
CA SER A 34 0.18 11.94 -6.02
C SER A 34 1.50 11.56 -5.35
N ILE A 35 1.48 10.59 -4.45
CA ILE A 35 2.67 10.10 -3.76
C ILE A 35 3.68 9.53 -4.75
N ILE A 36 3.22 8.75 -5.73
CA ILE A 36 4.10 8.22 -6.79
C ILE A 36 4.69 9.35 -7.62
N THR A 37 3.87 10.30 -8.03
CA THR A 37 4.31 11.43 -8.86
C THR A 37 5.38 12.25 -8.14
N ASP A 38 5.17 12.53 -6.86
CA ASP A 38 6.11 13.29 -6.05
C ASP A 38 7.43 12.52 -5.88
N PHE A 39 7.37 11.22 -5.65
CA PHE A 39 8.57 10.40 -5.51
C PHE A 39 9.35 10.30 -6.82
N LYS A 40 8.66 10.15 -7.96
CA LYS A 40 9.32 10.17 -9.28
C LYS A 40 10.02 11.50 -9.53
N ALA A 41 9.38 12.62 -9.18
CA ALA A 41 9.97 13.94 -9.32
C ALA A 41 11.22 14.09 -8.44
N HIS A 42 11.16 13.58 -7.21
CA HIS A 42 12.29 13.57 -6.30
C HIS A 42 13.47 12.79 -6.87
N MET A 43 13.22 11.60 -7.42
CA MET A 43 14.26 10.81 -8.05
C MET A 43 14.87 11.51 -9.28
N ALA A 44 14.05 12.20 -10.05
CA ALA A 44 14.52 12.93 -11.22
C ALA A 44 15.45 14.10 -10.84
N GLN A 45 15.21 14.73 -9.69
CA GLN A 45 16.06 15.83 -9.19
C GLN A 45 17.48 15.36 -8.86
N THR A 46 17.68 14.09 -8.60
CA THR A 46 19.01 13.54 -8.32
C THR A 46 19.79 13.18 -9.59
N ALA A 47 19.32 13.64 -10.74
CA ALA A 47 19.98 13.47 -12.06
C ALA A 47 20.26 11.99 -12.41
N GLY A 48 19.33 11.12 -12.08
CA GLY A 48 19.44 9.70 -12.38
C GLY A 48 20.41 8.93 -11.49
N LYS A 49 20.84 9.51 -10.38
CA LYS A 49 21.76 8.85 -9.42
C LYS A 49 21.02 7.91 -8.45
N GLY A 50 19.80 7.51 -8.79
CA GLY A 50 19.01 6.65 -7.91
C GLY A 50 18.22 7.44 -6.87
N ILE A 51 18.11 6.91 -5.67
CA ILE A 51 17.37 7.54 -4.58
C ILE A 51 18.38 8.22 -3.65
N ASP A 52 18.32 9.57 -3.56
CA ASP A 52 19.23 10.38 -2.74
C ASP A 52 20.72 10.03 -2.96
N GLY A 53 21.10 9.83 -4.21
CA GLY A 53 22.46 9.47 -4.55
C GLY A 53 22.78 7.98 -4.38
N THR A 54 21.83 7.15 -3.95
CA THR A 54 21.99 5.71 -3.86
C THR A 54 21.71 5.10 -5.24
N PRO A 55 22.69 4.49 -5.90
CA PRO A 55 22.45 3.88 -7.22
C PRO A 55 21.47 2.73 -7.14
N LEU A 56 20.58 2.63 -8.13
CA LEU A 56 19.69 1.50 -8.26
C LEU A 56 20.26 0.51 -9.27
N PRO A 57 20.41 -0.77 -8.90
CA PRO A 57 20.72 -1.81 -9.89
C PRO A 57 19.68 -1.78 -11.02
N THR A 58 20.10 -2.12 -12.24
CA THR A 58 19.23 -2.07 -13.43
C THR A 58 17.93 -2.85 -13.21
N VAL A 59 18.01 -4.03 -12.59
CA VAL A 59 16.84 -4.87 -12.32
C VAL A 59 15.86 -4.13 -11.40
N THR A 60 16.35 -3.53 -10.33
CA THR A 60 15.53 -2.77 -9.39
C THR A 60 14.91 -1.55 -10.06
N LYS A 61 15.71 -0.81 -10.81
CA LYS A 61 15.25 0.38 -11.54
C LYS A 61 14.12 0.05 -12.52
N ASN A 62 14.29 -1.03 -13.28
CA ASN A 62 13.27 -1.44 -14.25
C ASN A 62 11.98 -1.88 -13.56
N LYS A 63 12.09 -2.64 -12.47
CA LYS A 63 10.93 -3.07 -11.69
C LYS A 63 10.18 -1.88 -11.10
N LEU A 64 10.91 -0.93 -10.52
CA LEU A 64 10.31 0.23 -9.89
C LEU A 64 9.61 1.12 -10.92
N ASN A 65 10.25 1.38 -12.06
CA ASN A 65 9.65 2.16 -13.13
C ASN A 65 8.41 1.48 -13.71
N GLN A 66 8.45 0.16 -13.89
CA GLN A 66 7.30 -0.61 -14.35
C GLN A 66 6.14 -0.51 -13.35
N PHE A 67 6.44 -0.59 -12.06
CA PHE A 67 5.44 -0.44 -11.00
C PHE A 67 4.76 0.93 -11.09
N PHE A 68 5.54 2.00 -11.19
CA PHE A 68 5.01 3.36 -11.30
C PHE A 68 4.16 3.53 -12.55
N ASP A 69 4.67 3.12 -13.70
CA ASP A 69 3.98 3.28 -14.97
C ASP A 69 2.66 2.51 -14.99
N ASN A 70 2.65 1.29 -14.48
CA ASN A 70 1.44 0.48 -14.41
C ASN A 70 0.36 1.17 -13.57
N ILE A 71 0.73 1.71 -12.41
CA ILE A 71 -0.23 2.36 -11.52
C ILE A 71 -0.74 3.67 -12.12
N LEU A 72 0.16 4.50 -12.68
CA LEU A 72 -0.21 5.79 -13.24
C LEU A 72 -1.04 5.66 -14.52
N GLN A 73 -0.90 4.56 -15.24
CA GLN A 73 -1.67 4.28 -16.46
C GLN A 73 -3.02 3.63 -16.17
N GLU A 74 -3.24 3.11 -14.97
CA GLU A 74 -4.53 2.52 -14.60
C GLU A 74 -5.58 3.60 -14.40
N PRO A 75 -6.89 3.23 -14.46
CA PRO A 75 -7.95 4.16 -14.06
C PRO A 75 -7.72 4.73 -12.67
N GLY A 76 -8.23 5.91 -12.42
CA GLY A 76 -8.11 6.55 -11.11
C GLY A 76 -8.80 5.81 -9.97
N SER A 77 -9.50 4.71 -10.27
CA SER A 77 -10.12 3.82 -9.27
C SER A 77 -9.87 2.38 -9.68
N ILE A 78 -9.56 1.55 -8.70
CA ILE A 78 -9.23 0.13 -8.91
C ILE A 78 -10.01 -0.75 -7.94
N THR A 79 -10.04 -2.06 -8.20
CA THR A 79 -10.66 -3.02 -7.28
C THR A 79 -9.80 -3.21 -6.03
N LEU A 80 -10.42 -3.71 -4.96
CA LEU A 80 -9.67 -4.08 -3.75
C LEU A 80 -8.62 -5.15 -4.02
N ALA A 81 -8.95 -6.13 -4.86
CA ALA A 81 -7.99 -7.18 -5.24
C ALA A 81 -6.76 -6.59 -5.91
N ARG A 82 -6.95 -5.61 -6.78
CA ARG A 82 -5.82 -4.94 -7.44
C ARG A 82 -5.00 -4.11 -6.46
N ALA A 83 -5.65 -3.44 -5.51
CA ALA A 83 -4.96 -2.69 -4.47
C ALA A 83 -4.09 -3.62 -3.61
N ASP A 84 -4.62 -4.77 -3.21
CA ASP A 84 -3.85 -5.80 -2.48
C ASP A 84 -2.63 -6.25 -3.29
N ALA A 85 -2.82 -6.51 -4.59
CA ALA A 85 -1.73 -6.93 -5.49
C ALA A 85 -0.66 -5.85 -5.63
N MET A 86 -1.03 -4.57 -5.64
CA MET A 86 -0.07 -3.47 -5.67
C MET A 86 0.80 -3.43 -4.42
N LEU A 87 0.21 -3.61 -3.25
CA LEU A 87 0.97 -3.62 -2.00
C LEU A 87 1.92 -4.81 -1.94
N ASP A 88 1.49 -5.96 -2.44
CA ASP A 88 2.32 -7.15 -2.56
C ASP A 88 3.53 -6.89 -3.47
N GLU A 89 3.29 -6.34 -4.64
CA GLU A 89 4.33 -6.01 -5.60
C GLU A 89 5.34 -5.00 -5.03
N LEU A 90 4.85 -3.95 -4.36
CA LEU A 90 5.73 -2.97 -3.73
C LEU A 90 6.58 -3.61 -2.63
N GLY A 91 5.99 -4.52 -1.84
CA GLY A 91 6.73 -5.26 -0.82
C GLY A 91 7.90 -6.04 -1.40
N GLN A 92 7.70 -6.66 -2.56
CA GLN A 92 8.76 -7.38 -3.26
C GLN A 92 9.86 -6.43 -3.76
N ILE A 93 9.48 -5.28 -4.31
CA ILE A 93 10.43 -4.29 -4.79
C ILE A 93 11.29 -3.74 -3.63
N MET A 94 10.69 -3.54 -2.46
CA MET A 94 11.40 -3.02 -1.29
C MET A 94 12.45 -3.97 -0.74
N LYS A 95 12.44 -5.24 -1.15
CA LYS A 95 13.49 -6.21 -0.78
C LYS A 95 14.67 -6.20 -1.76
N MET A 96 14.56 -5.45 -2.84
CA MET A 96 15.59 -5.42 -3.90
C MET A 96 16.72 -4.45 -3.56
N GLY A 97 17.87 -4.66 -4.19
CA GLY A 97 19.04 -3.80 -4.00
C GLY A 97 18.74 -2.33 -4.33
N GLY A 98 19.27 -1.42 -3.52
CA GLY A 98 19.05 0.02 -3.65
C GLY A 98 17.79 0.52 -2.98
N MET A 99 16.80 -0.34 -2.77
CA MET A 99 15.56 -0.02 -2.05
C MET A 99 15.65 -0.43 -0.58
N LYS A 100 16.18 -1.62 -0.34
CA LYS A 100 16.31 -2.17 1.00
C LYS A 100 17.24 -1.28 1.83
N ASN A 101 16.80 -0.90 3.02
CA ASN A 101 17.55 -0.06 3.96
C ASN A 101 17.75 1.41 3.49
N ASN A 102 17.11 1.82 2.40
CA ASN A 102 17.15 3.22 1.98
C ASN A 102 16.03 3.99 2.69
N PRO A 103 16.35 4.99 3.54
CA PRO A 103 15.32 5.69 4.33
C PRO A 103 14.26 6.40 3.48
N THR A 104 14.66 7.00 2.36
CA THR A 104 13.72 7.69 1.47
C THR A 104 12.79 6.71 0.78
N ALA A 105 13.31 5.57 0.33
CA ALA A 105 12.49 4.51 -0.26
C ALA A 105 11.51 3.93 0.76
N ILE A 106 11.96 3.69 1.98
CA ILE A 106 11.12 3.19 3.07
C ILE A 106 10.00 4.19 3.38
N ASN A 107 10.33 5.46 3.47
CA ASN A 107 9.35 6.52 3.73
C ASN A 107 8.30 6.58 2.61
N PHE A 108 8.73 6.50 1.35
CA PHE A 108 7.80 6.42 0.22
C PHE A 108 6.86 5.23 0.34
N ALA A 109 7.41 4.05 0.61
CA ALA A 109 6.62 2.82 0.72
C ALA A 109 5.59 2.91 1.84
N GLU A 110 5.96 3.49 2.98
CA GLU A 110 5.04 3.70 4.10
C GLU A 110 3.93 4.67 3.73
N GLN A 111 4.25 5.80 3.11
CA GLN A 111 3.26 6.78 2.67
C GLN A 111 2.32 6.21 1.62
N PHE A 112 2.84 5.51 0.64
CA PHE A 112 2.03 4.89 -0.40
C PHE A 112 1.09 3.83 0.19
N SER A 113 1.63 2.95 1.03
CA SER A 113 0.85 1.91 1.71
C SER A 113 -0.27 2.53 2.55
N GLN A 114 0.05 3.56 3.31
CA GLN A 114 -0.94 4.26 4.15
C GLN A 114 -2.03 4.90 3.30
N ALA A 115 -1.66 5.51 2.17
CA ALA A 115 -2.63 6.13 1.27
C ALA A 115 -3.59 5.10 0.66
N VAL A 116 -3.07 3.94 0.24
CA VAL A 116 -3.90 2.86 -0.30
C VAL A 116 -4.83 2.31 0.78
N GLN A 117 -4.33 2.11 1.99
CA GLN A 117 -5.14 1.63 3.11
C GLN A 117 -6.24 2.63 3.47
N ASN A 118 -5.93 3.91 3.52
CA ASN A 118 -6.92 4.95 3.79
C ASN A 118 -8.00 5.00 2.71
N ALA A 119 -7.61 4.87 1.46
CA ALA A 119 -8.57 4.82 0.34
C ALA A 119 -9.45 3.57 0.41
N ALA A 120 -8.86 2.43 0.78
CA ALA A 120 -9.61 1.18 0.93
C ALA A 120 -10.65 1.26 2.06
N ARG A 121 -10.34 1.97 3.14
CA ARG A 121 -11.26 2.14 4.27
C ARG A 121 -12.46 3.03 3.94
N LYS A 122 -12.35 3.85 2.90
CA LYS A 122 -13.41 4.78 2.49
C LYS A 122 -14.40 4.15 1.52
N VAL A 123 -14.21 2.90 1.10
CA VAL A 123 -15.13 2.25 0.18
C VAL A 123 -16.48 2.00 0.87
N ASP A 124 -17.57 2.05 0.09
CA ASP A 124 -18.89 1.77 0.61
C ASP A 124 -19.07 0.27 0.83
N LEU A 125 -19.12 -0.12 2.08
CA LEU A 125 -19.26 -1.52 2.49
C LEU A 125 -20.69 -1.90 2.86
N GLY A 126 -21.60 -0.91 2.93
CA GLY A 126 -22.93 -1.14 3.49
C GLY A 126 -22.84 -1.31 5.01
N GLU A 127 -24.02 -1.48 5.65
CA GLU A 127 -24.11 -1.55 7.11
C GLU A 127 -23.35 -2.74 7.69
N ALA A 128 -23.57 -3.93 7.13
CA ALA A 128 -22.90 -5.16 7.61
C ALA A 128 -21.40 -5.09 7.40
N GLY A 129 -20.95 -4.59 6.25
CA GLY A 129 -19.52 -4.44 5.97
C GLY A 129 -18.84 -3.42 6.86
N GLN A 130 -19.51 -2.30 7.17
CA GLN A 130 -18.97 -1.29 8.08
C GLN A 130 -18.86 -1.85 9.52
N ALA A 131 -19.84 -2.65 9.95
CA ALA A 131 -19.77 -3.30 11.25
C ALA A 131 -18.60 -4.27 11.33
N ALA A 132 -18.36 -5.06 10.27
CA ALA A 132 -17.22 -5.98 10.19
C ALA A 132 -15.89 -5.22 10.22
N LEU A 133 -15.80 -4.11 9.49
CA LEU A 133 -14.59 -3.28 9.48
C LEU A 133 -14.31 -2.69 10.86
N LYS A 134 -15.33 -2.15 11.51
CA LYS A 134 -15.18 -1.59 12.85
C LYS A 134 -14.66 -2.64 13.84
N ARG A 135 -15.26 -3.83 13.81
CA ARG A 135 -14.83 -4.93 14.68
C ARG A 135 -13.39 -5.35 14.37
N TYR A 136 -13.03 -5.39 13.09
CA TYR A 136 -11.66 -5.68 12.67
C TYR A 136 -10.68 -4.64 13.23
N ASP A 137 -11.01 -3.35 13.13
CA ASP A 137 -10.17 -2.27 13.63
C ASP A 137 -10.02 -2.34 15.15
N ASP A 138 -11.10 -2.62 15.88
CA ASP A 138 -11.06 -2.76 17.34
C ASP A 138 -10.16 -3.92 17.75
N LEU A 139 -10.26 -5.06 17.08
CA LEU A 139 -9.42 -6.22 17.37
C LEU A 139 -7.96 -5.96 16.97
N TRP A 140 -7.75 -5.28 15.85
CA TRP A 140 -6.40 -4.94 15.40
C TRP A 140 -5.71 -4.02 16.41
N THR A 141 -6.39 -2.99 16.87
CA THR A 141 -5.85 -2.06 17.86
C THR A 141 -5.51 -2.78 19.18
N HIS A 142 -6.42 -3.63 19.65
CA HIS A 142 -6.17 -4.43 20.84
C HIS A 142 -5.00 -5.40 20.65
N GLY A 143 -4.97 -6.11 19.52
CA GLY A 143 -3.91 -7.06 19.22
C GLY A 143 -2.55 -6.41 19.05
N GLN A 144 -2.51 -5.18 18.51
CA GLN A 144 -1.25 -4.45 18.34
C GLN A 144 -0.58 -4.13 19.67
N MET A 145 -1.38 -3.90 20.72
CA MET A 145 -0.84 -3.67 22.05
C MET A 145 -0.20 -4.93 22.66
N LEU A 146 -0.65 -6.10 22.21
CA LEU A 146 -0.19 -7.40 22.72
C LEU A 146 0.82 -8.08 21.81
N MET A 147 0.68 -7.92 20.47
CA MET A 147 1.41 -8.70 19.49
C MET A 147 1.77 -7.85 18.27
N LYS A 148 2.81 -7.06 18.39
CA LYS A 148 3.31 -6.28 17.25
C LYS A 148 3.76 -7.21 16.13
N GLY A 149 3.62 -6.77 14.89
CA GLY A 149 4.07 -7.50 13.71
C GLY A 149 3.09 -8.52 13.19
N PRO A 150 2.80 -9.62 13.95
CA PRO A 150 1.84 -10.62 13.46
C PRO A 150 0.46 -10.06 13.15
N VAL A 151 0.01 -9.07 13.92
CA VAL A 151 -1.29 -8.43 13.71
C VAL A 151 -1.27 -7.59 12.44
N ALA A 152 -0.21 -6.82 12.22
CA ALA A 152 -0.07 -5.99 11.03
C ALA A 152 -0.08 -6.82 9.75
N LYS A 153 0.52 -8.01 9.78
CA LYS A 153 0.51 -8.95 8.66
C LYS A 153 -0.90 -9.24 8.17
N GLN A 154 -1.88 -9.20 9.06
CA GLN A 154 -3.27 -9.53 8.74
C GLN A 154 -4.08 -8.35 8.24
N LEU A 155 -3.53 -7.15 8.23
CA LEU A 155 -4.25 -5.95 7.79
C LEU A 155 -4.57 -6.02 6.28
N PHE A 156 -3.57 -6.27 5.46
CA PHE A 156 -3.73 -6.46 4.01
C PHE A 156 -2.97 -7.69 3.49
N GLY A 157 -2.72 -8.68 4.35
CA GLY A 157 -1.98 -9.88 4.01
C GLY A 157 -0.50 -9.81 4.39
N PRO A 158 0.30 -10.80 4.00
CA PRO A 158 1.71 -10.89 4.39
C PRO A 158 2.56 -9.69 3.95
N GLU A 159 2.28 -9.13 2.80
CA GLU A 159 3.06 -8.03 2.22
C GLU A 159 2.84 -6.72 2.96
N ALA A 160 1.64 -6.50 3.49
CA ALA A 160 1.37 -5.32 4.31
C ALA A 160 2.26 -5.32 5.55
N LYS A 161 2.53 -6.48 6.14
CA LYS A 161 3.49 -6.61 7.23
C LYS A 161 4.87 -6.15 6.79
N ASN A 162 5.33 -6.60 5.62
CA ASN A 162 6.62 -6.19 5.09
C ASN A 162 6.69 -4.69 4.87
N MET A 163 5.60 -4.09 4.40
CA MET A 163 5.53 -2.65 4.16
C MET A 163 5.54 -1.84 5.45
N LEU A 164 4.87 -2.33 6.49
CA LEU A 164 4.68 -1.59 7.73
C LEU A 164 5.71 -1.94 8.82
N TYR A 165 6.24 -3.15 8.80
CA TYR A 165 7.10 -3.66 9.88
C TYR A 165 8.33 -4.42 9.40
N GLY A 166 8.40 -4.79 8.16
CA GLY A 166 9.49 -5.56 7.59
C GLY A 166 10.64 -4.72 7.03
N PHE A 167 10.44 -3.42 7.07
CA PHE A 167 11.43 -2.47 6.61
C PHE A 167 12.50 -2.26 7.65
#